data_596069ca4a98b347cf41335c80d38029
#
_entry.id   596069ca4a98b347cf41335c80d38029
#
_cell.length_a   1.000
_cell.length_b   1.000
_cell.length_c   1.000
_cell.angle_alpha   90.00
_cell.angle_beta   90.00
_cell.angle_gamma   90.00
#
_symmetry.space_group_name_H-M   'P 1'
#
loop_
_entity.id
_entity.type
_entity.pdbx_description
1 polymer ?
#
loop_
_entity_poly.entity_id
_entity_poly.type
_entity_poly.pdbx_seq_one_letter_code
_entity_poly.pdbx_strand_id
1 'polypeptide(L)'
;MFNFLKSTSSNGSDNSEAEALVQELSHQNVRSYPFALKNFTAGVKFQKADPQTQRTTVMAVLAWLDKHPLKAYPQNQQEQKAWQVGWQMREAFLEMLKCKLPFHEQDVTALLNWSAGQSSGPLYAYLRGVPQLIKVLGDYLKNNPMSDALYKAIETLIQSLETEHASVEHRRWILRLKELRGDTEVTLPLVAGDVWADTALGELRNLDPGIQTAWAELLLQCLRATGSAPSPKWLKGIDKYLDTIGTQDFFNRLSRWFHLVDKPRAATATRYGNPQSLVPVNADILKGLVWLCCKTEDPEVARALTALAISAYKKIPGSGPRAGKVGNACFWALGNMHGNEGIAQLSILKIKVKANSAQKLIASALEIAAQRTGLTTEEIEEMSVPTYGLEEVGLRRDDFEEVISELRVNGSEVEQVWARKDGKQLA
;
A
#
# COMPACT_ATOMS: atom_id res chain seq x y z
N MET A 1 6.68 -32.51 -17.25
CA MET A 1 7.55 -33.51 -17.83
C MET A 1 8.99 -33.08 -17.53
N PHE A 2 9.52 -33.46 -16.35
CA PHE A 2 10.82 -32.98 -15.85
C PHE A 2 11.79 -34.17 -15.72
N ASN A 3 12.68 -34.30 -16.69
CA ASN A 3 13.90 -35.12 -16.60
C ASN A 3 15.03 -34.24 -16.01
N PHE A 4 14.83 -33.64 -14.82
CA PHE A 4 15.76 -32.66 -14.27
C PHE A 4 16.89 -33.26 -13.41
N LEU A 5 16.75 -34.51 -12.98
CA LEU A 5 17.74 -35.18 -12.10
C LEU A 5 18.80 -36.00 -12.83
N LYS A 6 18.89 -35.93 -14.18
CA LYS A 6 19.84 -36.76 -14.94
C LYS A 6 21.01 -36.04 -15.60
N SER A 7 21.22 -34.76 -15.42
CA SER A 7 22.28 -34.00 -16.13
C SER A 7 23.20 -33.15 -15.28
N THR A 8 23.48 -33.50 -14.01
CA THR A 8 24.63 -32.95 -13.30
C THR A 8 25.40 -34.07 -12.62
N SER A 9 26.40 -34.58 -13.34
CA SER A 9 27.44 -35.42 -12.78
C SER A 9 28.40 -34.58 -11.93
N SER A 10 28.04 -34.31 -10.68
CA SER A 10 28.97 -33.99 -9.61
C SER A 10 28.25 -34.14 -8.27
N ASN A 11 28.73 -35.07 -7.46
CA ASN A 11 28.44 -35.45 -6.09
C ASN A 11 27.12 -36.21 -5.83
N GLY A 12 27.16 -37.52 -5.96
CA GLY A 12 26.09 -38.43 -5.49
C GLY A 12 25.82 -38.37 -3.99
N SER A 13 26.76 -37.82 -3.20
CA SER A 13 26.61 -37.57 -1.74
C SER A 13 25.63 -36.43 -1.42
N ASP A 14 25.71 -35.32 -2.13
CA ASP A 14 24.90 -34.13 -1.86
C ASP A 14 23.41 -34.32 -2.17
N ASN A 15 23.11 -35.10 -3.22
CA ASN A 15 21.74 -35.48 -3.56
C ASN A 15 21.13 -36.44 -2.51
N SER A 16 21.93 -37.39 -2.01
CA SER A 16 21.48 -38.35 -0.99
C SER A 16 21.17 -37.64 0.35
N GLU A 17 22.00 -36.67 0.76
CA GLU A 17 21.77 -35.90 1.98
C GLU A 17 20.55 -34.99 1.84
N ALA A 18 20.38 -34.30 0.72
CA ALA A 18 19.24 -33.49 0.43
C ALA A 18 17.90 -34.27 0.43
N GLU A 19 17.88 -35.44 -0.19
CA GLU A 19 16.73 -36.34 -0.17
C GLU A 19 16.40 -36.86 1.23
N ALA A 20 17.41 -37.20 2.03
CA ALA A 20 17.22 -37.59 3.42
C ALA A 20 16.61 -36.46 4.26
N LEU A 21 17.08 -35.22 4.09
CA LEU A 21 16.51 -34.04 4.75
C LEU A 21 15.05 -33.79 4.35
N VAL A 22 14.69 -33.96 3.07
CA VAL A 22 13.30 -33.82 2.61
C VAL A 22 12.40 -34.89 3.22
N GLN A 23 12.86 -36.14 3.28
CA GLN A 23 12.12 -37.21 3.95
C GLN A 23 11.93 -36.93 5.43
N GLU A 24 12.98 -36.55 6.13
CA GLU A 24 12.90 -36.20 7.55
C GLU A 24 11.91 -35.05 7.81
N LEU A 25 11.95 -33.98 6.99
CA LEU A 25 11.00 -32.87 7.06
C LEU A 25 9.54 -33.31 6.85
N SER A 26 9.30 -34.20 5.89
CA SER A 26 7.95 -34.67 5.57
C SER A 26 7.36 -35.59 6.64
N HIS A 27 8.16 -36.20 7.51
CA HIS A 27 7.72 -37.08 8.58
C HIS A 27 7.66 -36.40 9.96
N GLN A 28 8.27 -35.23 10.12
CA GLN A 28 8.23 -34.47 11.37
C GLN A 28 6.89 -33.76 11.53
N ASN A 29 6.17 -34.05 12.61
CA ASN A 29 4.91 -33.38 12.92
C ASN A 29 5.20 -32.19 13.87
N VAL A 30 5.20 -30.97 13.35
CA VAL A 30 5.47 -29.77 14.16
C VAL A 30 4.25 -28.85 14.21
N ARG A 31 3.78 -28.64 15.43
CA ARG A 31 2.67 -27.71 15.75
C ARG A 31 3.20 -26.38 16.30
N SER A 32 4.25 -25.81 15.72
CA SER A 32 4.76 -24.52 16.18
C SER A 32 4.34 -23.38 15.24
N TYR A 33 3.73 -22.35 15.80
CA TYR A 33 3.49 -21.09 15.08
C TYR A 33 4.14 -19.95 15.88
N PRO A 34 4.95 -19.07 15.27
CA PRO A 34 5.35 -19.08 13.84
C PRO A 34 6.30 -20.24 13.51
N PHE A 35 6.26 -20.71 12.26
CA PHE A 35 7.16 -21.74 11.76
C PHE A 35 8.60 -21.21 11.74
N ALA A 36 9.55 -22.01 12.25
CA ALA A 36 10.96 -21.68 12.19
C ALA A 36 11.80 -22.93 12.00
N LEU A 37 12.73 -22.93 11.06
CA LEU A 37 13.62 -24.07 10.76
C LEU A 37 14.34 -24.61 12.00
N LYS A 38 14.78 -23.75 12.92
CA LYS A 38 15.45 -24.13 14.16
C LYS A 38 14.64 -25.05 15.10
N ASN A 39 13.32 -25.12 14.90
CA ASN A 39 12.41 -25.94 15.70
C ASN A 39 12.34 -27.40 15.21
N PHE A 40 13.06 -27.73 14.13
CA PHE A 40 13.06 -29.04 13.50
C PHE A 40 14.47 -29.59 13.42
N THR A 41 14.66 -30.88 13.67
CA THR A 41 15.97 -31.52 13.53
C THR A 41 16.51 -31.38 12.10
N ALA A 42 15.68 -31.64 11.09
CA ALA A 42 16.06 -31.46 9.69
C ALA A 42 16.34 -29.99 9.35
N GLY A 43 15.60 -29.04 9.90
CA GLY A 43 15.84 -27.62 9.72
C GLY A 43 17.17 -27.15 10.32
N VAL A 44 17.54 -27.68 11.48
CA VAL A 44 18.85 -27.40 12.11
C VAL A 44 19.99 -28.01 11.28
N LYS A 45 19.82 -29.25 10.74
CA LYS A 45 20.77 -29.86 9.83
C LYS A 45 20.94 -29.03 8.55
N PHE A 46 19.84 -28.61 7.94
CA PHE A 46 19.85 -27.71 6.77
C PHE A 46 20.65 -26.43 7.06
N GLN A 47 20.40 -25.75 8.19
CA GLN A 47 21.10 -24.51 8.54
C GLN A 47 22.60 -24.68 8.74
N LYS A 48 23.07 -25.89 9.10
CA LYS A 48 24.49 -26.22 9.30
C LYS A 48 25.16 -26.75 8.04
N ALA A 49 24.41 -27.17 7.04
CA ALA A 49 24.94 -27.67 5.77
C ALA A 49 25.63 -26.54 4.98
N ASP A 50 26.53 -26.90 4.10
CA ASP A 50 27.17 -25.94 3.21
C ASP A 50 26.15 -25.34 2.20
N PRO A 51 26.46 -24.18 1.61
CA PRO A 51 25.51 -23.49 0.72
C PRO A 51 25.06 -24.31 -0.50
N GLN A 52 25.90 -25.22 -1.00
CA GLN A 52 25.55 -26.06 -2.16
C GLN A 52 24.55 -27.15 -1.76
N THR A 53 24.78 -27.82 -0.64
CA THR A 53 23.84 -28.79 -0.04
C THR A 53 22.52 -28.12 0.32
N GLN A 54 22.56 -26.90 0.89
CA GLN A 54 21.34 -26.11 1.14
C GLN A 54 20.55 -25.81 -0.13
N ARG A 55 21.22 -25.37 -1.21
CA ARG A 55 20.60 -25.15 -2.53
C ARG A 55 19.96 -26.43 -3.06
N THR A 56 20.70 -27.54 -3.06
CA THR A 56 20.21 -28.85 -3.54
C THR A 56 18.98 -29.28 -2.74
N THR A 57 18.99 -29.09 -1.42
CA THR A 57 17.84 -29.38 -0.54
C THR A 57 16.62 -28.54 -0.91
N VAL A 58 16.78 -27.24 -1.17
CA VAL A 58 15.66 -26.36 -1.60
C VAL A 58 15.05 -26.88 -2.90
N MET A 59 15.88 -27.28 -3.87
CA MET A 59 15.39 -27.80 -5.15
C MET A 59 14.73 -29.16 -4.98
N ALA A 60 15.20 -30.00 -4.06
CA ALA A 60 14.56 -31.28 -3.73
C ALA A 60 13.19 -31.06 -3.03
N VAL A 61 13.09 -30.07 -2.13
CA VAL A 61 11.80 -29.67 -1.54
C VAL A 61 10.84 -29.14 -2.61
N LEU A 62 11.31 -28.32 -3.55
CA LEU A 62 10.52 -27.85 -4.70
C LEU A 62 9.95 -29.02 -5.50
N ALA A 63 10.79 -30.00 -5.83
CA ALA A 63 10.37 -31.19 -6.56
C ALA A 63 9.35 -32.04 -5.77
N TRP A 64 9.48 -32.07 -4.44
CA TRP A 64 8.50 -32.71 -3.57
C TRP A 64 7.16 -31.97 -3.60
N LEU A 65 7.17 -30.64 -3.50
CA LEU A 65 5.98 -29.78 -3.54
C LEU A 65 5.22 -29.88 -4.87
N ASP A 66 5.95 -30.03 -5.98
CA ASP A 66 5.35 -30.20 -7.32
C ASP A 66 4.60 -31.53 -7.43
N LYS A 67 5.12 -32.60 -6.80
CA LYS A 67 4.46 -33.91 -6.72
C LYS A 67 3.28 -33.95 -5.73
N HIS A 68 3.24 -33.04 -4.76
CA HIS A 68 2.24 -33.00 -3.68
C HIS A 68 1.52 -31.64 -3.64
N PRO A 69 0.75 -31.28 -4.68
CA PRO A 69 0.03 -30.01 -4.71
C PRO A 69 -0.98 -29.96 -3.57
N LEU A 70 -1.11 -28.79 -2.91
CA LEU A 70 -2.19 -28.55 -1.94
C LEU A 70 -3.52 -28.52 -2.68
N LYS A 71 -4.35 -29.51 -2.41
CA LYS A 71 -5.75 -29.56 -2.88
C LYS A 71 -6.62 -28.67 -1.98
N ALA A 72 -7.90 -28.54 -2.36
CA ALA A 72 -8.91 -27.86 -1.55
C ALA A 72 -8.92 -28.34 -0.10
N TYR A 73 -9.56 -27.59 0.78
CA TYR A 73 -9.65 -27.90 2.22
C TYR A 73 -10.07 -29.37 2.45
N PRO A 74 -9.36 -30.11 3.34
CA PRO A 74 -9.56 -31.55 3.50
C PRO A 74 -10.96 -31.89 4.00
N GLN A 75 -11.56 -32.94 3.46
CA GLN A 75 -12.91 -33.41 3.81
C GLN A 75 -12.90 -34.55 4.82
N ASN A 76 -11.76 -35.20 5.03
CA ASN A 76 -11.60 -36.34 5.96
C ASN A 76 -10.23 -36.31 6.66
N GLN A 77 -10.06 -37.19 7.69
CA GLN A 77 -8.85 -37.22 8.50
C GLN A 77 -7.57 -37.59 7.72
N GLN A 78 -7.70 -38.44 6.71
CA GLN A 78 -6.52 -38.85 5.89
C GLN A 78 -6.05 -37.70 5.02
N GLU A 79 -6.99 -37.01 4.38
CA GLU A 79 -6.70 -35.79 3.62
C GLU A 79 -6.13 -34.67 4.51
N GLN A 80 -6.63 -34.56 5.74
CA GLN A 80 -6.16 -33.59 6.72
C GLN A 80 -4.68 -33.81 7.08
N LYS A 81 -4.25 -35.06 7.28
CA LYS A 81 -2.83 -35.37 7.53
C LYS A 81 -1.95 -35.02 6.33
N ALA A 82 -2.34 -35.43 5.12
CA ALA A 82 -1.62 -35.12 3.90
C ALA A 82 -1.52 -33.60 3.66
N TRP A 83 -2.62 -32.89 3.92
CA TRP A 83 -2.71 -31.43 3.82
C TRP A 83 -1.78 -30.73 4.83
N GLN A 84 -1.73 -31.21 6.07
CA GLN A 84 -0.82 -30.69 7.11
C GLN A 84 0.65 -30.85 6.73
N VAL A 85 1.03 -32.01 6.20
CA VAL A 85 2.40 -32.23 5.71
C VAL A 85 2.72 -31.30 4.55
N GLY A 86 1.81 -31.18 3.57
CA GLY A 86 1.98 -30.28 2.43
C GLY A 86 2.12 -28.82 2.85
N TRP A 87 1.34 -28.39 3.83
CA TRP A 87 1.44 -27.04 4.44
C TRP A 87 2.80 -26.84 5.10
N GLN A 88 3.19 -27.76 5.97
CA GLN A 88 4.47 -27.71 6.69
C GLN A 88 5.67 -27.67 5.74
N MET A 89 5.65 -28.45 4.68
CA MET A 89 6.71 -28.48 3.67
C MET A 89 6.80 -27.13 2.93
N ARG A 90 5.67 -26.46 2.66
CA ARG A 90 5.67 -25.12 2.08
C ARG A 90 6.24 -24.06 3.03
N GLU A 91 5.87 -24.09 4.29
CA GLU A 91 6.43 -23.19 5.30
C GLU A 91 7.95 -23.37 5.43
N ALA A 92 8.42 -24.63 5.46
CA ALA A 92 9.85 -24.94 5.47
C ALA A 92 10.55 -24.39 4.23
N PHE A 93 9.97 -24.60 3.06
CA PHE A 93 10.47 -24.09 1.79
C PHE A 93 10.60 -22.56 1.79
N LEU A 94 9.56 -21.84 2.25
CA LEU A 94 9.59 -20.39 2.34
C LEU A 94 10.66 -19.85 3.31
N GLU A 95 10.88 -20.55 4.43
CA GLU A 95 11.95 -20.23 5.37
C GLU A 95 13.34 -20.49 4.76
N MET A 96 13.52 -21.58 4.03
CA MET A 96 14.77 -21.90 3.34
C MET A 96 15.12 -20.87 2.26
N LEU A 97 14.13 -20.34 1.52
CA LEU A 97 14.31 -19.29 0.53
C LEU A 97 14.77 -17.95 1.10
N LYS A 98 14.70 -17.75 2.42
CA LYS A 98 15.25 -16.54 3.08
C LYS A 98 16.78 -16.58 3.16
N CYS A 99 17.38 -17.76 3.07
CA CYS A 99 18.84 -17.93 3.06
C CYS A 99 19.42 -17.39 1.76
N LYS A 100 20.66 -16.90 1.82
CA LYS A 100 21.40 -16.47 0.64
C LYS A 100 22.11 -17.70 0.04
N LEU A 101 21.53 -18.27 -0.99
CA LEU A 101 21.98 -19.51 -1.62
C LEU A 101 22.53 -19.26 -3.04
N PRO A 102 23.50 -20.08 -3.51
CA PRO A 102 24.10 -19.94 -4.82
C PRO A 102 23.21 -20.56 -5.91
N PHE A 103 22.02 -19.99 -6.14
CA PHE A 103 21.10 -20.45 -7.16
C PHE A 103 21.66 -20.23 -8.57
N HIS A 104 21.46 -21.18 -9.44
CA HIS A 104 21.72 -21.08 -10.87
C HIS A 104 20.46 -20.59 -11.60
N GLU A 105 20.61 -20.17 -12.86
CA GLU A 105 19.48 -19.70 -13.68
C GLU A 105 18.32 -20.68 -13.74
N GLN A 106 18.64 -21.96 -13.93
CA GLN A 106 17.64 -23.02 -14.00
C GLN A 106 16.83 -23.15 -12.71
N ASP A 107 17.48 -22.95 -11.55
CA ASP A 107 16.81 -22.99 -10.24
C ASP A 107 15.84 -21.83 -10.11
N VAL A 108 16.31 -20.60 -10.42
CA VAL A 108 15.47 -19.39 -10.32
C VAL A 108 14.28 -19.50 -11.27
N THR A 109 14.51 -19.97 -12.49
CA THR A 109 13.45 -20.20 -13.49
C THR A 109 12.43 -21.23 -12.99
N ALA A 110 12.89 -22.36 -12.43
CA ALA A 110 12.02 -23.39 -11.87
C ALA A 110 11.18 -22.86 -10.69
N LEU A 111 11.78 -22.10 -9.78
CA LEU A 111 11.13 -21.46 -8.64
C LEU A 111 10.00 -20.51 -9.08
N LEU A 112 10.27 -19.66 -10.08
CA LEU A 112 9.29 -18.70 -10.62
C LEU A 112 8.13 -19.43 -11.30
N ASN A 113 8.43 -20.45 -12.14
CA ASN A 113 7.41 -21.22 -12.83
C ASN A 113 6.53 -22.03 -11.87
N TRP A 114 7.14 -22.62 -10.81
CA TRP A 114 6.38 -23.30 -9.77
C TRP A 114 5.40 -22.34 -9.09
N SER A 115 5.86 -21.14 -8.70
CA SER A 115 5.00 -20.13 -8.08
C SER A 115 3.86 -19.70 -9.00
N ALA A 116 4.12 -19.53 -10.31
CA ALA A 116 3.11 -19.18 -11.30
C ALA A 116 2.04 -20.27 -11.46
N GLY A 117 2.41 -21.54 -11.34
CA GLY A 117 1.51 -22.69 -11.44
C GLY A 117 0.67 -22.99 -10.20
N GLN A 118 0.90 -22.29 -9.07
CA GLN A 118 0.09 -22.52 -7.86
C GLN A 118 -1.30 -21.93 -8.03
N SER A 119 -2.32 -22.67 -7.56
CA SER A 119 -3.70 -22.19 -7.60
C SER A 119 -3.92 -20.97 -6.71
N SER A 120 -4.70 -20.05 -7.25
CA SER A 120 -5.06 -18.80 -6.65
C SER A 120 -6.24 -18.95 -5.69
N GLY A 121 -5.98 -18.71 -4.42
CA GLY A 121 -7.03 -18.51 -3.43
C GLY A 121 -6.52 -17.57 -2.36
N PRO A 122 -7.38 -16.74 -1.73
CA PRO A 122 -6.95 -15.77 -0.73
C PRO A 122 -6.14 -16.40 0.40
N LEU A 123 -6.44 -17.66 0.73
CA LEU A 123 -5.79 -18.42 1.80
C LEU A 123 -4.37 -18.89 1.44
N TYR A 124 -4.06 -19.01 0.15
CA TYR A 124 -2.81 -19.62 -0.34
C TYR A 124 -1.86 -18.63 -1.02
N ALA A 125 -2.28 -17.38 -1.20
CA ALA A 125 -1.48 -16.37 -1.90
C ALA A 125 -0.06 -16.22 -1.31
N TYR A 126 0.08 -16.21 0.02
CA TYR A 126 1.39 -16.11 0.67
C TYR A 126 2.24 -17.38 0.51
N LEU A 127 1.62 -18.57 0.37
CA LEU A 127 2.32 -19.85 0.19
C LEU A 127 2.97 -20.02 -1.20
N ARG A 128 2.70 -19.11 -2.12
CA ARG A 128 3.38 -19.04 -3.42
C ARG A 128 4.82 -18.54 -3.32
N GLY A 129 5.19 -17.93 -2.17
CA GLY A 129 6.55 -17.48 -1.90
C GLY A 129 7.00 -16.28 -2.73
N VAL A 130 6.08 -15.53 -3.36
CA VAL A 130 6.41 -14.43 -4.27
C VAL A 130 7.38 -13.40 -3.66
N PRO A 131 7.24 -12.95 -2.39
CA PRO A 131 8.21 -12.03 -1.79
C PRO A 131 9.62 -12.61 -1.69
N GLN A 132 9.74 -13.90 -1.35
CA GLN A 132 11.02 -14.59 -1.25
C GLN A 132 11.64 -14.77 -2.64
N LEU A 133 10.83 -15.12 -3.64
CA LEU A 133 11.29 -15.28 -5.01
C LEU A 133 11.74 -13.97 -5.65
N ILE A 134 11.05 -12.87 -5.37
CA ILE A 134 11.50 -11.51 -5.77
C ILE A 134 12.90 -11.21 -5.21
N LYS A 135 13.16 -11.59 -3.94
CA LYS A 135 14.47 -11.42 -3.33
C LYS A 135 15.51 -12.32 -4.00
N VAL A 136 15.23 -13.61 -4.20
CA VAL A 136 16.11 -14.57 -4.89
C VAL A 136 16.44 -14.07 -6.29
N LEU A 137 15.44 -13.67 -7.08
CA LEU A 137 15.63 -13.10 -8.41
C LEU A 137 16.48 -11.83 -8.38
N GLY A 138 16.19 -10.91 -7.47
CA GLY A 138 16.94 -9.66 -7.32
C GLY A 138 18.40 -9.91 -6.92
N ASP A 139 18.67 -10.89 -6.08
CA ASP A 139 20.04 -11.26 -5.70
C ASP A 139 20.78 -11.97 -6.84
N TYR A 140 20.09 -12.81 -7.63
CA TYR A 140 20.65 -13.45 -8.82
C TYR A 140 21.05 -12.41 -9.89
N LEU A 141 20.16 -11.48 -10.21
CA LEU A 141 20.36 -10.46 -11.25
C LEU A 141 21.43 -9.42 -10.92
N LYS A 142 21.94 -9.33 -9.69
CA LYS A 142 23.07 -8.45 -9.36
C LYS A 142 24.35 -8.84 -10.08
N ASN A 143 24.52 -10.13 -10.35
CA ASN A 143 25.75 -10.70 -10.91
C ASN A 143 25.56 -11.46 -12.23
N ASN A 144 24.31 -11.54 -12.71
CA ASN A 144 23.96 -12.31 -13.90
C ASN A 144 23.01 -11.50 -14.80
N PRO A 145 23.15 -11.58 -16.13
CA PRO A 145 22.25 -10.91 -17.05
C PRO A 145 20.85 -11.56 -17.05
N MET A 146 19.87 -10.82 -17.55
CA MET A 146 18.55 -11.35 -17.84
C MET A 146 18.61 -12.25 -19.08
N SER A 147 18.18 -13.50 -18.95
CA SER A 147 18.02 -14.42 -20.08
C SER A 147 16.58 -14.48 -20.57
N ASP A 148 16.35 -14.99 -21.78
CA ASP A 148 15.00 -15.19 -22.33
C ASP A 148 14.17 -16.16 -21.46
N ALA A 149 14.80 -17.16 -20.87
CA ALA A 149 14.14 -18.11 -19.99
C ALA A 149 13.65 -17.43 -18.69
N LEU A 150 14.47 -16.61 -18.06
CA LEU A 150 14.10 -15.83 -16.89
C LEU A 150 13.02 -14.79 -17.23
N TYR A 151 13.18 -14.08 -18.36
CA TYR A 151 12.19 -13.09 -18.81
C TYR A 151 10.81 -13.73 -18.93
N LYS A 152 10.72 -14.88 -19.61
CA LYS A 152 9.47 -15.62 -19.81
C LYS A 152 8.89 -16.15 -18.48
N ALA A 153 9.73 -16.63 -17.56
CA ALA A 153 9.27 -17.10 -16.26
C ALA A 153 8.70 -15.95 -15.41
N ILE A 154 9.33 -14.77 -15.43
CA ILE A 154 8.83 -13.56 -14.77
C ILE A 154 7.49 -13.14 -15.39
N GLU A 155 7.39 -13.13 -16.73
CA GLU A 155 6.16 -12.80 -17.44
C GLU A 155 5.01 -13.72 -17.04
N THR A 156 5.25 -15.03 -17.02
CA THR A 156 4.27 -16.04 -16.61
C THR A 156 3.79 -15.80 -15.17
N LEU A 157 4.71 -15.49 -14.26
CA LEU A 157 4.36 -15.17 -12.87
C LEU A 157 3.54 -13.87 -12.77
N ILE A 158 3.90 -12.82 -13.51
CA ILE A 158 3.13 -11.56 -13.57
C ILE A 158 1.71 -11.83 -14.07
N GLN A 159 1.54 -12.54 -15.18
CA GLN A 159 0.24 -12.90 -15.73
C GLN A 159 -0.62 -13.68 -14.73
N SER A 160 -0.02 -14.64 -14.04
CA SER A 160 -0.69 -15.40 -13.00
C SER A 160 -1.16 -14.51 -11.83
N LEU A 161 -0.38 -13.52 -11.42
CA LEU A 161 -0.74 -12.57 -10.37
C LEU A 161 -1.83 -11.56 -10.83
N GLU A 162 -1.84 -11.18 -12.10
CA GLU A 162 -2.83 -10.25 -12.68
C GLU A 162 -4.21 -10.89 -12.81
N THR A 163 -4.30 -12.21 -12.97
CA THR A 163 -5.57 -12.94 -13.02
C THR A 163 -6.24 -13.10 -11.66
N GLU A 164 -5.50 -12.97 -10.58
CA GLU A 164 -6.00 -13.06 -9.22
C GLU A 164 -6.68 -11.77 -8.75
N HIS A 165 -7.42 -11.86 -7.63
CA HIS A 165 -7.95 -10.68 -6.97
C HIS A 165 -6.80 -9.77 -6.52
N ALA A 166 -6.71 -8.58 -7.13
CA ALA A 166 -5.62 -7.64 -6.92
C ALA A 166 -5.61 -7.11 -5.47
N SER A 167 -4.88 -7.77 -4.59
CA SER A 167 -4.51 -7.19 -3.30
C SER A 167 -3.42 -6.13 -3.51
N VAL A 168 -3.22 -5.29 -2.48
CA VAL A 168 -2.13 -4.28 -2.48
C VAL A 168 -0.77 -4.97 -2.63
N GLU A 169 -0.61 -6.12 -1.97
CA GLU A 169 0.60 -6.94 -2.02
C GLU A 169 0.86 -7.44 -3.44
N HIS A 170 -0.15 -8.02 -4.11
CA HIS A 170 -0.01 -8.48 -5.51
C HIS A 170 0.44 -7.34 -6.43
N ARG A 171 -0.17 -6.16 -6.29
CA ARG A 171 0.24 -5.00 -7.10
C ARG A 171 1.69 -4.59 -6.85
N ARG A 172 2.14 -4.59 -5.59
CA ARG A 172 3.54 -4.33 -5.23
C ARG A 172 4.50 -5.37 -5.84
N TRP A 173 4.12 -6.65 -5.80
CA TRP A 173 4.92 -7.74 -6.37
C TRP A 173 5.02 -7.63 -7.88
N ILE A 174 3.91 -7.40 -8.58
CA ILE A 174 3.88 -7.19 -10.04
C ILE A 174 4.80 -6.04 -10.43
N LEU A 175 4.69 -4.89 -9.78
CA LEU A 175 5.54 -3.73 -10.08
C LEU A 175 7.02 -4.03 -9.83
N ARG A 176 7.34 -4.75 -8.75
CA ARG A 176 8.73 -5.14 -8.47
C ARG A 176 9.26 -6.16 -9.46
N LEU A 177 8.44 -7.10 -9.91
CA LEU A 177 8.82 -8.05 -10.96
C LEU A 177 9.05 -7.36 -12.31
N LYS A 178 8.19 -6.40 -12.68
CA LYS A 178 8.36 -5.57 -13.89
C LYS A 178 9.68 -4.77 -13.84
N GLU A 179 9.98 -4.15 -12.69
CA GLU A 179 11.24 -3.44 -12.47
C GLU A 179 12.47 -4.37 -12.63
N LEU A 180 12.44 -5.56 -12.01
CA LEU A 180 13.51 -6.56 -12.13
C LEU A 180 13.66 -7.11 -13.55
N ARG A 181 12.56 -7.20 -14.30
CA ARG A 181 12.54 -7.61 -15.71
C ARG A 181 13.17 -6.55 -16.63
N GLY A 182 13.30 -5.32 -16.17
CA GLY A 182 13.85 -4.21 -16.95
C GLY A 182 12.82 -3.52 -17.84
N ASP A 183 11.53 -3.59 -17.48
CA ASP A 183 10.48 -2.89 -18.22
C ASP A 183 10.75 -1.39 -18.17
N THR A 184 10.87 -0.78 -19.34
CA THR A 184 11.09 0.67 -19.50
C THR A 184 9.79 1.46 -19.62
N GLU A 185 8.67 0.77 -19.80
CA GLU A 185 7.37 1.43 -19.89
C GLU A 185 6.96 2.02 -18.53
N VAL A 186 6.62 3.31 -18.55
CA VAL A 186 6.18 4.03 -17.37
C VAL A 186 4.80 3.51 -16.94
N THR A 187 4.80 2.63 -15.96
CA THR A 187 3.57 2.06 -15.41
C THR A 187 3.10 2.86 -14.20
N LEU A 188 2.00 3.62 -14.35
CA LEU A 188 1.34 4.27 -13.22
C LEU A 188 0.77 3.20 -12.28
N PRO A 189 1.08 3.22 -10.97
CA PRO A 189 0.65 2.17 -10.04
C PRO A 189 -0.82 2.27 -9.63
N LEU A 190 -1.52 3.33 -10.01
CA LEU A 190 -2.95 3.52 -9.75
C LEU A 190 -3.79 2.43 -10.43
N VAL A 191 -4.90 2.08 -9.81
CA VAL A 191 -5.87 1.12 -10.31
C VAL A 191 -7.17 1.86 -10.62
N ALA A 192 -7.73 1.64 -11.80
CA ALA A 192 -9.00 2.23 -12.21
C ALA A 192 -10.15 1.79 -11.29
N GLY A 193 -11.16 2.65 -11.16
CA GLY A 193 -12.39 2.38 -10.44
C GLY A 193 -12.75 3.40 -9.34
N ASP A 194 -11.79 4.08 -8.74
CA ASP A 194 -12.07 5.25 -7.90
C ASP A 194 -12.04 6.50 -8.77
N VAL A 195 -13.04 7.37 -8.66
CA VAL A 195 -13.18 8.57 -9.54
C VAL A 195 -11.92 9.44 -9.50
N TRP A 196 -11.33 9.65 -8.31
CA TRP A 196 -10.09 10.40 -8.19
C TRP A 196 -8.91 9.74 -8.93
N ALA A 197 -8.80 8.41 -8.86
CA ALA A 197 -7.72 7.67 -9.50
C ALA A 197 -7.88 7.62 -11.02
N ASP A 198 -9.12 7.50 -11.51
CA ASP A 198 -9.44 7.54 -12.95
C ASP A 198 -9.11 8.92 -13.53
N THR A 199 -9.45 9.99 -12.81
CA THR A 199 -9.07 11.37 -13.18
C THR A 199 -7.55 11.53 -13.19
N ALA A 200 -6.86 11.10 -12.12
CA ALA A 200 -5.41 11.16 -12.04
C ALA A 200 -4.74 10.37 -13.17
N LEU A 201 -5.21 9.16 -13.49
CA LEU A 201 -4.70 8.36 -14.61
C LEU A 201 -4.88 9.09 -15.96
N GLY A 202 -6.02 9.72 -16.18
CA GLY A 202 -6.28 10.51 -17.38
C GLY A 202 -5.36 11.73 -17.50
N GLU A 203 -5.21 12.49 -16.42
CA GLU A 203 -4.33 13.66 -16.40
C GLU A 203 -2.86 13.30 -16.59
N LEU A 204 -2.37 12.29 -15.84
CA LEU A 204 -0.96 11.93 -15.84
C LEU A 204 -0.47 11.32 -17.15
N ARG A 205 -1.35 10.61 -17.89
CA ARG A 205 -1.01 10.05 -19.22
C ARG A 205 -0.76 11.12 -20.29
N ASN A 206 -1.25 12.32 -20.08
CA ASN A 206 -1.14 13.43 -21.03
C ASN A 206 0.01 14.41 -20.69
N LEU A 207 0.83 14.08 -19.68
CA LEU A 207 2.00 14.89 -19.30
C LEU A 207 3.22 14.54 -20.17
N ASP A 208 4.20 15.46 -20.18
CA ASP A 208 5.49 15.18 -20.80
C ASP A 208 6.13 13.92 -20.19
N PRO A 209 6.83 13.09 -20.99
CA PRO A 209 7.36 11.80 -20.54
C PRO A 209 8.23 11.88 -19.29
N GLY A 210 9.04 12.93 -19.13
CA GLY A 210 9.87 13.14 -17.95
C GLY A 210 9.05 13.39 -16.69
N ILE A 211 8.02 14.23 -16.78
CA ILE A 211 7.10 14.54 -15.67
C ILE A 211 6.24 13.31 -15.37
N GLN A 212 5.78 12.58 -16.38
CA GLN A 212 5.03 11.34 -16.21
C GLN A 212 5.85 10.29 -15.45
N THR A 213 7.13 10.15 -15.79
CA THR A 213 8.07 9.24 -15.10
C THR A 213 8.23 9.64 -13.63
N ALA A 214 8.43 10.93 -13.35
CA ALA A 214 8.54 11.44 -11.98
C ALA A 214 7.27 11.14 -11.15
N TRP A 215 6.09 11.33 -11.73
CA TRP A 215 4.83 10.96 -11.09
C TRP A 215 4.72 9.46 -10.84
N ALA A 216 5.06 8.62 -11.81
CA ALA A 216 4.99 7.17 -11.65
C ALA A 216 5.91 6.67 -10.52
N GLU A 217 7.13 7.18 -10.45
CA GLU A 217 8.07 6.86 -9.38
C GLU A 217 7.59 7.36 -8.02
N LEU A 218 7.06 8.58 -7.95
CA LEU A 218 6.46 9.15 -6.74
C LEU A 218 5.30 8.30 -6.22
N LEU A 219 4.35 7.97 -7.07
CA LEU A 219 3.20 7.13 -6.74
C LEU A 219 3.63 5.73 -6.29
N LEU A 220 4.69 5.18 -6.90
CA LEU A 220 5.28 3.91 -6.50
C LEU A 220 5.93 3.99 -5.10
N GLN A 221 6.62 5.10 -4.78
CA GLN A 221 7.13 5.33 -3.43
C GLN A 221 6.00 5.45 -2.40
N CYS A 222 4.90 6.12 -2.75
CA CYS A 222 3.70 6.19 -1.92
C CYS A 222 3.11 4.79 -1.67
N LEU A 223 2.99 3.96 -2.70
CA LEU A 223 2.49 2.58 -2.59
C LEU A 223 3.39 1.70 -1.70
N ARG A 224 4.70 1.88 -1.76
CA ARG A 224 5.68 1.11 -0.95
C ARG A 224 5.70 1.50 0.52
N ALA A 225 5.18 2.66 0.88
CA ALA A 225 5.15 3.16 2.25
C ALA A 225 4.13 2.39 3.10
N THR A 226 4.59 1.55 4.03
CA THR A 226 3.75 0.66 4.85
C THR A 226 3.44 1.20 6.24
N GLY A 227 4.21 2.17 6.74
CA GLY A 227 4.07 2.74 8.08
C GLY A 227 2.77 3.51 8.32
N SER A 228 2.52 3.85 9.57
CA SER A 228 1.45 4.77 10.00
C SER A 228 1.82 6.24 9.80
N ALA A 229 3.12 6.54 9.71
CA ALA A 229 3.70 7.85 9.42
C ALA A 229 4.93 7.69 8.50
N PRO A 230 5.29 8.71 7.71
CA PRO A 230 6.49 8.67 6.88
C PRO A 230 7.75 8.84 7.74
N SER A 231 8.84 8.17 7.35
CA SER A 231 10.14 8.44 7.98
C SER A 231 10.78 9.71 7.39
N PRO A 232 11.67 10.42 8.13
CA PRO A 232 12.40 11.58 7.59
C PRO A 232 13.20 11.24 6.33
N LYS A 233 13.78 10.04 6.26
CA LYS A 233 14.49 9.55 5.07
C LYS A 233 13.55 9.40 3.87
N TRP A 234 12.34 8.92 4.08
CA TRP A 234 11.33 8.78 3.02
C TRP A 234 10.91 10.15 2.51
N LEU A 235 10.59 11.11 3.40
CA LEU A 235 10.23 12.48 3.02
C LEU A 235 11.33 13.19 2.22
N LYS A 236 12.60 13.05 2.64
CA LYS A 236 13.74 13.61 1.90
C LYS A 236 13.93 12.97 0.54
N GLY A 237 13.66 11.67 0.41
CA GLY A 237 13.78 10.93 -0.85
C GLY A 237 12.76 11.32 -1.92
N ILE A 238 11.71 12.04 -1.53
CA ILE A 238 10.62 12.48 -2.42
C ILE A 238 10.92 13.84 -3.09
N ASP A 239 11.78 14.68 -2.49
CA ASP A 239 12.01 16.07 -2.95
C ASP A 239 12.37 16.14 -4.43
N LYS A 240 13.24 15.25 -4.90
CA LYS A 240 13.64 15.16 -6.32
C LYS A 240 12.46 15.01 -7.31
N TYR A 241 11.37 14.37 -6.88
CA TYR A 241 10.19 14.20 -7.72
C TYR A 241 9.36 15.48 -7.73
N LEU A 242 9.23 16.15 -6.58
CA LEU A 242 8.53 17.44 -6.47
C LEU A 242 9.24 18.53 -7.29
N ASP A 243 10.58 18.52 -7.30
CA ASP A 243 11.37 19.42 -8.13
C ASP A 243 11.10 19.22 -9.62
N THR A 244 10.96 17.96 -10.07
CA THR A 244 10.69 17.63 -11.47
C THR A 244 9.24 17.92 -11.86
N ILE A 245 8.27 17.61 -11.00
CA ILE A 245 6.82 17.79 -11.25
C ILE A 245 6.45 19.28 -11.17
N GLY A 246 7.13 20.05 -10.34
CA GLY A 246 6.73 21.40 -9.94
C GLY A 246 5.80 21.39 -8.72
N THR A 247 6.31 21.96 -7.61
CA THR A 247 5.63 21.91 -6.31
C THR A 247 4.20 22.48 -6.36
N GLN A 248 3.99 23.60 -7.05
CA GLN A 248 2.67 24.22 -7.15
C GLN A 248 1.69 23.36 -7.96
N ASP A 249 2.12 22.81 -9.13
CA ASP A 249 1.28 21.92 -9.94
C ASP A 249 0.91 20.65 -9.17
N PHE A 250 1.86 20.11 -8.41
CA PHE A 250 1.63 18.98 -7.52
C PHE A 250 0.49 19.24 -6.55
N PHE A 251 0.55 20.32 -5.74
CA PHE A 251 -0.49 20.60 -4.74
C PHE A 251 -1.83 20.99 -5.37
N ASN A 252 -1.83 21.71 -6.50
CA ASN A 252 -3.04 22.03 -7.25
C ASN A 252 -3.77 20.76 -7.72
N ARG A 253 -3.02 19.76 -8.21
CA ARG A 253 -3.61 18.46 -8.61
C ARG A 253 -4.15 17.71 -7.40
N LEU A 254 -3.40 17.64 -6.30
CA LEU A 254 -3.84 16.95 -5.09
C LEU A 254 -5.13 17.55 -4.54
N SER A 255 -5.25 18.88 -4.45
CA SER A 255 -6.46 19.54 -3.96
C SER A 255 -7.67 19.13 -4.79
N ARG A 256 -7.55 19.13 -6.14
CA ARG A 256 -8.64 18.68 -7.03
C ARG A 256 -8.96 17.19 -6.82
N TRP A 257 -7.95 16.32 -6.76
CA TRP A 257 -8.17 14.87 -6.61
C TRP A 257 -8.80 14.53 -5.26
N PHE A 258 -8.45 15.22 -4.18
CA PHE A 258 -9.00 14.99 -2.85
C PHE A 258 -10.52 15.21 -2.80
N HIS A 259 -11.05 16.20 -3.51
CA HIS A 259 -12.49 16.43 -3.63
C HIS A 259 -13.23 15.31 -4.39
N LEU A 260 -12.54 14.54 -5.21
CA LEU A 260 -13.12 13.43 -5.97
C LEU A 260 -13.20 12.13 -5.14
N VAL A 261 -12.50 12.05 -4.00
CA VAL A 261 -12.45 10.82 -3.17
C VAL A 261 -13.83 10.49 -2.59
N ASP A 262 -14.69 11.47 -2.38
CA ASP A 262 -16.06 11.25 -1.86
C ASP A 262 -17.03 10.70 -2.91
N LYS A 263 -16.67 10.76 -4.18
CA LYS A 263 -17.53 10.25 -5.27
C LYS A 263 -17.60 8.72 -5.22
N PRO A 264 -18.81 8.13 -5.34
CA PRO A 264 -18.96 6.68 -5.36
C PRO A 264 -18.33 6.09 -6.62
N ARG A 265 -17.79 4.88 -6.50
CA ARG A 265 -17.29 4.11 -7.65
C ARG A 265 -18.45 3.72 -8.57
N ALA A 266 -18.17 3.57 -9.88
CA ALA A 266 -19.14 2.98 -10.81
C ALA A 266 -19.53 1.55 -10.34
N ALA A 267 -20.81 1.18 -10.55
CA ALA A 267 -21.35 -0.10 -10.08
C ALA A 267 -20.61 -1.34 -10.61
N THR A 268 -19.92 -1.22 -11.73
CA THR A 268 -19.10 -2.28 -12.34
C THR A 268 -17.82 -2.60 -11.55
N ALA A 269 -17.43 -1.77 -10.60
CA ALA A 269 -16.21 -1.93 -9.79
C ALA A 269 -16.42 -2.83 -8.54
N THR A 270 -17.41 -3.73 -8.54
CA THR A 270 -17.74 -4.64 -7.41
C THR A 270 -16.63 -5.61 -7.05
N ARG A 271 -15.62 -5.80 -7.91
CA ARG A 271 -14.43 -6.64 -7.65
C ARG A 271 -13.69 -6.27 -6.35
N TYR A 272 -13.81 -5.04 -5.87
CA TYR A 272 -13.10 -4.53 -4.70
C TYR A 272 -14.01 -4.32 -3.47
N GLY A 273 -15.12 -5.03 -3.38
CA GLY A 273 -16.03 -4.96 -2.23
C GLY A 273 -17.04 -3.80 -2.32
N ASN A 274 -17.34 -3.16 -1.19
CA ASN A 274 -18.37 -2.11 -1.12
C ASN A 274 -18.00 -0.93 -2.04
N PRO A 275 -18.91 -0.47 -2.95
CA PRO A 275 -18.65 0.64 -3.86
C PRO A 275 -18.30 1.97 -3.19
N GLN A 276 -18.63 2.12 -1.92
CA GLN A 276 -18.30 3.31 -1.12
C GLN A 276 -16.88 3.25 -0.54
N SER A 277 -16.22 2.08 -0.52
CA SER A 277 -14.82 1.95 -0.08
C SER A 277 -13.87 2.30 -1.22
N LEU A 278 -12.69 2.81 -0.90
CA LEU A 278 -11.62 2.98 -1.90
C LEU A 278 -11.03 1.63 -2.32
N VAL A 279 -10.51 1.58 -3.54
CA VAL A 279 -9.63 0.49 -3.98
C VAL A 279 -8.42 0.45 -3.04
N PRO A 280 -8.08 -0.69 -2.42
CA PRO A 280 -7.03 -0.77 -1.40
C PRO A 280 -5.67 -0.21 -1.86
N VAL A 281 -5.28 -0.47 -3.12
CA VAL A 281 -4.05 0.05 -3.73
C VAL A 281 -4.08 1.59 -3.79
N ASN A 282 -5.18 2.15 -4.27
CA ASN A 282 -5.36 3.59 -4.39
C ASN A 282 -5.39 4.27 -3.01
N ALA A 283 -5.98 3.62 -2.00
CA ALA A 283 -5.97 4.12 -0.63
C ALA A 283 -4.55 4.16 -0.02
N ASP A 284 -3.67 3.21 -0.36
CA ASP A 284 -2.27 3.24 0.09
C ASP A 284 -1.46 4.33 -0.63
N ILE A 285 -1.68 4.50 -1.93
CA ILE A 285 -1.07 5.60 -2.69
C ILE A 285 -1.53 6.95 -2.14
N LEU A 286 -2.84 7.12 -1.99
CA LEU A 286 -3.44 8.35 -1.46
C LEU A 286 -2.90 8.71 -0.08
N LYS A 287 -2.74 7.72 0.81
CA LYS A 287 -2.08 7.90 2.12
C LYS A 287 -0.69 8.53 1.97
N GLY A 288 0.12 8.04 1.05
CA GLY A 288 1.46 8.57 0.78
C GLY A 288 1.43 9.99 0.23
N LEU A 289 0.53 10.28 -0.71
CA LEU A 289 0.33 11.63 -1.27
C LEU A 289 -0.10 12.63 -0.20
N VAL A 290 -1.01 12.23 0.70
CA VAL A 290 -1.48 13.05 1.82
C VAL A 290 -0.32 13.43 2.75
N TRP A 291 0.61 12.51 3.04
CA TRP A 291 1.76 12.86 3.89
C TRP A 291 2.63 13.98 3.33
N LEU A 292 2.71 14.11 1.99
CA LEU A 292 3.50 15.15 1.34
C LEU A 292 2.90 16.56 1.53
N CYS A 293 1.63 16.64 1.89
CA CYS A 293 0.99 17.92 2.17
C CYS A 293 1.54 18.60 3.43
N CYS A 294 2.34 17.93 4.28
CA CYS A 294 3.08 18.60 5.34
C CYS A 294 4.13 19.60 4.84
N LYS A 295 4.50 19.55 3.54
CA LYS A 295 5.52 20.41 2.92
C LYS A 295 4.98 21.74 2.38
N THR A 296 3.70 22.04 2.56
CA THR A 296 3.09 23.31 2.15
C THR A 296 2.46 24.03 3.32
N GLU A 297 2.25 25.33 3.18
CA GLU A 297 1.48 26.19 4.10
C GLU A 297 0.16 26.64 3.48
N ASP A 298 -0.17 26.13 2.29
CA ASP A 298 -1.33 26.56 1.52
C ASP A 298 -2.64 26.21 2.26
N PRO A 299 -3.46 27.22 2.61
CA PRO A 299 -4.74 27.02 3.28
C PRO A 299 -5.74 26.18 2.47
N GLU A 300 -5.69 26.23 1.15
CA GLU A 300 -6.55 25.40 0.28
C GLU A 300 -6.22 23.92 0.43
N VAL A 301 -4.92 23.58 0.48
CA VAL A 301 -4.47 22.21 0.72
C VAL A 301 -4.91 21.74 2.10
N ALA A 302 -4.79 22.58 3.13
CA ALA A 302 -5.22 22.26 4.49
C ALA A 302 -6.74 22.00 4.56
N ARG A 303 -7.56 22.86 3.91
CA ARG A 303 -9.01 22.66 3.79
C ARG A 303 -9.36 21.37 3.03
N ALA A 304 -8.66 21.09 1.93
CA ALA A 304 -8.85 19.87 1.17
C ALA A 304 -8.51 18.60 1.98
N LEU A 305 -7.45 18.64 2.81
CA LEU A 305 -7.11 17.57 3.77
C LEU A 305 -8.21 17.35 4.80
N THR A 306 -8.81 18.44 5.31
CA THR A 306 -9.92 18.37 6.27
C THR A 306 -11.15 17.70 5.65
N ALA A 307 -11.55 18.12 4.45
CA ALA A 307 -12.65 17.52 3.72
C ALA A 307 -12.37 16.02 3.44
N LEU A 308 -11.15 15.70 3.02
CA LEU A 308 -10.71 14.32 2.78
C LEU A 308 -10.77 13.49 4.06
N ALA A 309 -10.32 14.01 5.21
CA ALA A 309 -10.35 13.30 6.48
C ALA A 309 -11.80 12.98 6.93
N ILE A 310 -12.71 13.95 6.80
CA ILE A 310 -14.14 13.75 7.09
C ILE A 310 -14.72 12.66 6.19
N SER A 311 -14.47 12.73 4.89
CA SER A 311 -14.90 11.70 3.92
C SER A 311 -14.31 10.32 4.25
N ALA A 312 -13.02 10.26 4.58
CA ALA A 312 -12.32 9.01 4.92
C ALA A 312 -12.88 8.32 6.18
N TYR A 313 -13.37 9.10 7.13
CA TYR A 313 -14.01 8.58 8.35
C TYR A 313 -15.52 8.39 8.25
N LYS A 314 -16.13 8.71 7.11
CA LYS A 314 -17.54 8.38 6.86
C LYS A 314 -17.77 6.88 7.03
N LYS A 315 -18.70 6.53 7.94
CA LYS A 315 -18.99 5.14 8.26
C LYS A 315 -19.74 4.44 7.13
N ILE A 316 -19.19 3.33 6.69
CA ILE A 316 -19.85 2.42 5.74
C ILE A 316 -20.51 1.30 6.54
N PRO A 317 -21.83 1.05 6.40
CA PRO A 317 -22.52 -0.03 7.10
C PRO A 317 -21.83 -1.37 6.87
N GLY A 318 -21.56 -2.11 7.94
CA GLY A 318 -20.91 -3.43 7.88
C GLY A 318 -19.39 -3.43 7.61
N SER A 319 -18.77 -2.27 7.26
CA SER A 319 -17.33 -2.21 6.91
C SER A 319 -16.50 -1.26 7.78
N GLY A 320 -17.13 -0.33 8.50
CA GLY A 320 -16.42 0.68 9.29
C GLY A 320 -16.09 1.96 8.50
N PRO A 321 -14.96 2.66 8.79
CA PRO A 321 -14.58 3.87 8.06
C PRO A 321 -14.25 3.58 6.59
N ARG A 322 -14.65 4.48 5.68
CA ARG A 322 -14.38 4.38 4.23
C ARG A 322 -12.91 4.14 3.91
N ALA A 323 -12.01 4.91 4.53
CA ALA A 323 -10.56 4.87 4.28
C ALA A 323 -9.78 5.36 5.52
N GLY A 324 -9.96 4.71 6.67
CA GLY A 324 -9.38 5.16 7.95
C GLY A 324 -7.88 5.46 7.88
N LYS A 325 -7.08 4.67 7.12
CA LYS A 325 -5.65 4.92 6.93
C LYS A 325 -5.35 6.27 6.25
N VAL A 326 -6.22 6.71 5.33
CA VAL A 326 -6.10 8.01 4.65
C VAL A 326 -6.46 9.14 5.61
N GLY A 327 -7.55 8.99 6.38
CA GLY A 327 -7.91 9.95 7.42
C GLY A 327 -6.82 10.14 8.47
N ASN A 328 -6.18 9.04 8.91
CA ASN A 328 -5.04 9.11 9.84
C ASN A 328 -3.85 9.89 9.23
N ALA A 329 -3.59 9.69 7.94
CA ALA A 329 -2.55 10.43 7.23
C ALA A 329 -2.87 11.93 7.15
N CYS A 330 -4.14 12.32 6.98
CA CYS A 330 -4.56 13.71 7.00
C CYS A 330 -4.28 14.36 8.37
N PHE A 331 -4.60 13.69 9.48
CA PHE A 331 -4.28 14.21 10.82
C PHE A 331 -2.79 14.40 11.01
N TRP A 332 -1.99 13.41 10.57
CA TRP A 332 -0.54 13.51 10.63
C TRP A 332 -0.02 14.68 9.78
N ALA A 333 -0.49 14.82 8.54
CA ALA A 333 -0.05 15.89 7.63
C ALA A 333 -0.37 17.27 8.18
N LEU A 334 -1.60 17.50 8.67
CA LEU A 334 -2.02 18.75 9.28
C LEU A 334 -1.21 19.09 10.55
N GLY A 335 -0.91 18.07 11.39
CA GLY A 335 -0.08 18.26 12.60
C GLY A 335 1.38 18.63 12.29
N ASN A 336 1.90 18.21 11.12
CA ASN A 336 3.26 18.46 10.68
C ASN A 336 3.37 19.58 9.62
N MET A 337 2.24 20.15 9.17
CA MET A 337 2.19 21.27 8.23
C MET A 337 2.77 22.53 8.87
N HIS A 338 3.56 23.29 8.12
CA HIS A 338 4.09 24.57 8.59
C HIS A 338 2.95 25.60 8.78
N GLY A 339 3.21 26.66 9.55
CA GLY A 339 2.21 27.67 9.89
C GLY A 339 1.12 27.18 10.85
N ASN A 340 0.06 27.96 11.00
CA ASN A 340 -1.03 27.71 11.96
C ASN A 340 -2.28 27.08 11.33
N GLU A 341 -2.37 27.07 10.02
CA GLU A 341 -3.56 26.57 9.31
C GLU A 341 -3.86 25.09 9.66
N GLY A 342 -2.80 24.26 9.78
CA GLY A 342 -2.94 22.86 10.19
C GLY A 342 -3.63 22.72 11.56
N ILE A 343 -3.34 23.61 12.52
CA ILE A 343 -3.96 23.61 13.85
C ILE A 343 -5.45 23.94 13.74
N ALA A 344 -5.79 25.02 13.00
CA ALA A 344 -7.17 25.42 12.79
C ALA A 344 -8.01 24.28 12.18
N GLN A 345 -7.45 23.62 11.17
CA GLN A 345 -8.11 22.50 10.51
C GLN A 345 -8.24 21.25 11.40
N LEU A 346 -7.24 20.93 12.23
CA LEU A 346 -7.32 19.84 13.21
C LEU A 346 -8.40 20.11 14.26
N SER A 347 -8.59 21.36 14.65
CA SER A 347 -9.63 21.77 15.58
C SER A 347 -11.03 21.55 15.02
N ILE A 348 -11.24 21.85 13.73
CA ILE A 348 -12.48 21.51 13.02
C ILE A 348 -12.69 19.99 13.01
N LEU A 349 -11.64 19.22 12.75
CA LEU A 349 -11.70 17.76 12.74
C LEU A 349 -12.02 17.16 14.11
N LYS A 350 -11.52 17.74 15.20
CA LYS A 350 -11.88 17.37 16.59
C LYS A 350 -13.40 17.42 16.81
N ILE A 351 -14.08 18.39 16.18
CA ILE A 351 -15.54 18.54 16.26
C ILE A 351 -16.27 17.60 15.30
N LYS A 352 -15.79 17.46 14.06
CA LYS A 352 -16.53 16.76 12.99
C LYS A 352 -16.34 15.24 12.97
N VAL A 353 -15.18 14.72 13.40
CA VAL A 353 -14.88 13.29 13.37
C VAL A 353 -15.08 12.68 14.75
N LYS A 354 -16.13 11.90 14.97
CA LYS A 354 -16.52 11.38 16.30
C LYS A 354 -15.94 10.00 16.65
N ALA A 355 -15.18 9.36 15.76
CA ALA A 355 -14.59 8.06 16.02
C ALA A 355 -13.52 8.14 17.12
N ASN A 356 -13.63 7.34 18.18
CA ASN A 356 -12.72 7.38 19.33
C ASN A 356 -11.24 7.18 18.94
N SER A 357 -10.97 6.32 17.96
CA SER A 357 -9.60 6.11 17.45
C SER A 357 -9.06 7.36 16.75
N ALA A 358 -9.90 8.08 16.01
CA ALA A 358 -9.53 9.32 15.34
C ALA A 358 -9.29 10.44 16.35
N GLN A 359 -10.13 10.56 17.38
CA GLN A 359 -10.00 11.60 18.41
C GLN A 359 -8.62 11.57 19.10
N LYS A 360 -8.11 10.36 19.39
CA LYS A 360 -6.76 10.20 19.96
C LYS A 360 -5.66 10.68 19.01
N LEU A 361 -5.80 10.38 17.71
CA LEU A 361 -4.82 10.79 16.70
C LEU A 361 -4.87 12.30 16.43
N ILE A 362 -6.07 12.89 16.43
CA ILE A 362 -6.26 14.35 16.28
C ILE A 362 -5.64 15.07 17.49
N ALA A 363 -5.87 14.60 18.72
CA ALA A 363 -5.26 15.17 19.92
C ALA A 363 -3.72 15.12 19.83
N SER A 364 -3.15 13.97 19.48
CA SER A 364 -1.70 13.85 19.31
C SER A 364 -1.15 14.74 18.18
N ALA A 365 -1.89 14.92 17.08
CA ALA A 365 -1.49 15.81 16.00
C ALA A 365 -1.52 17.29 16.43
N LEU A 366 -2.51 17.69 17.25
CA LEU A 366 -2.57 19.02 17.84
C LEU A 366 -1.39 19.28 18.79
N GLU A 367 -1.02 18.32 19.64
CA GLU A 367 0.15 18.41 20.52
C GLU A 367 1.45 18.60 19.73
N ILE A 368 1.64 17.83 18.63
CA ILE A 368 2.81 17.99 17.76
C ILE A 368 2.84 19.37 17.13
N ALA A 369 1.71 19.85 16.63
CA ALA A 369 1.62 21.17 16.03
C ALA A 369 1.87 22.29 17.05
N ALA A 370 1.34 22.18 18.27
CA ALA A 370 1.57 23.10 19.39
C ALA A 370 3.07 23.21 19.73
N GLN A 371 3.71 22.06 19.94
CA GLN A 371 5.16 22.03 20.24
C GLN A 371 5.99 22.68 19.15
N ARG A 372 5.62 22.47 17.87
CA ARG A 372 6.32 23.04 16.72
C ARG A 372 6.14 24.55 16.61
N THR A 373 4.95 25.07 16.91
CA THR A 373 4.62 26.51 16.79
C THR A 373 4.90 27.30 18.06
N GLY A 374 5.17 26.62 19.18
CA GLY A 374 5.37 27.23 20.48
C GLY A 374 4.08 27.79 21.12
N LEU A 375 2.91 27.37 20.61
CA LEU A 375 1.61 27.80 21.14
C LEU A 375 1.24 27.03 22.41
N THR A 376 0.59 27.68 23.33
CA THR A 376 -0.01 27.09 24.54
C THR A 376 -1.31 26.35 24.21
N THR A 377 -1.79 25.55 25.15
CA THR A 377 -3.05 24.81 24.98
C THR A 377 -4.23 25.80 24.88
N GLU A 378 -4.19 26.90 25.65
CA GLU A 378 -5.20 27.98 25.65
C GLU A 378 -5.26 28.68 24.30
N GLU A 379 -4.10 29.04 23.71
CA GLU A 379 -4.03 29.66 22.39
C GLU A 379 -4.56 28.73 21.30
N ILE A 380 -4.30 27.42 21.40
CA ILE A 380 -4.84 26.43 20.47
C ILE A 380 -6.36 26.31 20.62
N GLU A 381 -6.88 26.31 21.84
CA GLU A 381 -8.31 26.28 22.08
C GLU A 381 -9.00 27.53 21.53
N GLU A 382 -8.39 28.69 21.67
CA GLU A 382 -8.89 29.97 21.12
C GLU A 382 -8.86 29.95 19.57
N MET A 383 -7.77 29.47 18.96
CA MET A 383 -7.68 29.24 17.50
C MET A 383 -8.65 28.17 17.00
N SER A 384 -9.12 27.29 17.88
CA SER A 384 -10.04 26.21 17.54
C SER A 384 -11.50 26.65 17.47
N VAL A 385 -11.82 27.87 17.87
CA VAL A 385 -13.16 28.44 17.73
C VAL A 385 -13.45 28.59 16.23
N PRO A 386 -14.44 27.85 15.67
CA PRO A 386 -14.74 27.99 14.26
C PRO A 386 -15.20 29.39 13.95
N THR A 387 -14.55 30.04 13.02
CA THR A 387 -14.99 31.36 12.54
C THR A 387 -16.34 31.32 11.85
N TYR A 388 -16.85 30.12 11.53
CA TYR A 388 -18.10 29.89 10.77
C TYR A 388 -18.19 30.71 9.48
N GLY A 389 -17.02 31.09 8.91
CA GLY A 389 -16.93 31.95 7.75
C GLY A 389 -17.16 33.44 8.04
N LEU A 390 -17.07 33.85 9.30
CA LEU A 390 -17.05 35.26 9.67
C LEU A 390 -15.71 35.85 9.22
N GLU A 391 -15.75 36.82 8.30
CA GLU A 391 -14.57 37.49 7.72
C GLU A 391 -14.14 38.68 8.59
N GLU A 392 -15.10 39.32 9.26
CA GLU A 392 -14.90 40.35 10.25
C GLU A 392 -15.63 39.97 11.54
N VAL A 393 -15.39 40.71 12.64
CA VAL A 393 -16.07 40.43 13.91
C VAL A 393 -17.59 40.50 13.73
N GLY A 394 -18.21 39.34 13.76
CA GLY A 394 -19.66 39.21 13.66
C GLY A 394 -20.23 39.33 12.25
N LEU A 395 -19.42 39.38 11.17
CA LEU A 395 -19.89 39.50 9.80
C LEU A 395 -19.45 38.32 8.93
N ARG A 396 -20.41 37.69 8.27
CA ARG A 396 -20.18 36.71 7.22
C ARG A 396 -20.88 37.13 5.93
N ARG A 397 -20.18 37.10 4.82
CA ARG A 397 -20.72 37.41 3.50
C ARG A 397 -20.54 36.21 2.58
N ASP A 398 -21.64 35.66 2.06
CA ASP A 398 -21.65 34.58 1.05
C ASP A 398 -22.12 35.16 -0.29
N ASP A 399 -21.29 35.01 -1.34
CA ASP A 399 -21.61 35.45 -2.71
C ASP A 399 -22.15 34.26 -3.52
N PHE A 400 -23.42 34.35 -3.89
CA PHE A 400 -24.07 33.43 -4.82
C PHE A 400 -24.27 34.15 -6.16
N GLU A 401 -24.15 33.47 -7.26
CA GLU A 401 -24.09 34.02 -8.64
C GLU A 401 -24.93 35.31 -8.89
N GLU A 402 -26.14 35.39 -8.36
CA GLU A 402 -27.06 36.54 -8.53
C GLU A 402 -27.34 37.31 -7.26
N VAL A 403 -27.07 36.74 -6.08
CA VAL A 403 -27.41 37.31 -4.79
C VAL A 403 -26.26 37.20 -3.79
N ILE A 404 -26.21 38.11 -2.82
CA ILE A 404 -25.27 38.12 -1.70
C ILE A 404 -26.08 37.89 -0.44
N SER A 405 -25.65 36.98 0.42
CA SER A 405 -26.14 36.82 1.78
C SER A 405 -25.15 37.43 2.74
N GLU A 406 -25.61 38.33 3.60
CA GLU A 406 -24.84 38.93 4.68
C GLU A 406 -25.46 38.53 6.02
N LEU A 407 -24.67 37.86 6.86
CA LEU A 407 -25.06 37.41 8.18
C LEU A 407 -24.30 38.25 9.21
N ARG A 408 -25.01 38.94 10.07
CA ARG A 408 -24.47 39.79 11.17
C ARG A 408 -24.81 39.18 12.52
N VAL A 409 -23.80 39.05 13.36
CA VAL A 409 -23.93 38.56 14.73
C VAL A 409 -23.64 39.73 15.70
N ASN A 410 -24.66 40.19 16.43
CA ASN A 410 -24.55 41.22 17.43
C ASN A 410 -24.92 40.67 18.81
N GLY A 411 -23.91 40.24 19.57
CA GLY A 411 -24.12 39.57 20.85
C GLY A 411 -24.87 38.23 20.67
N SER A 412 -26.11 38.18 21.19
CA SER A 412 -27.00 37.00 21.04
C SER A 412 -27.94 37.06 19.84
N GLU A 413 -27.94 38.15 19.10
CA GLU A 413 -28.84 38.37 17.96
C GLU A 413 -28.11 38.08 16.66
N VAL A 414 -28.82 37.42 15.74
CA VAL A 414 -28.32 37.10 14.41
C VAL A 414 -29.29 37.64 13.38
N GLU A 415 -28.80 38.51 12.51
CA GLU A 415 -29.55 39.08 11.38
C GLU A 415 -28.99 38.55 10.08
N GLN A 416 -29.85 38.06 9.19
CA GLN A 416 -29.45 37.66 7.84
C GLN A 416 -30.16 38.53 6.82
N VAL A 417 -29.38 39.18 5.96
CA VAL A 417 -29.87 40.06 4.90
C VAL A 417 -29.49 39.43 3.54
N TRP A 418 -30.45 39.38 2.64
CA TRP A 418 -30.24 38.98 1.27
C TRP A 418 -30.35 40.18 0.33
N ALA A 419 -29.39 40.35 -0.55
CA ALA A 419 -29.40 41.42 -1.53
C ALA A 419 -28.99 40.88 -2.92
N ARG A 420 -29.54 41.50 -3.94
CA ARG A 420 -29.01 41.27 -5.31
C ARG A 420 -27.70 42.05 -5.48
N LYS A 421 -26.89 41.66 -6.47
CA LYS A 421 -25.62 42.33 -6.79
C LYS A 421 -25.77 43.80 -7.17
N ASP A 422 -26.99 44.24 -7.58
CA ASP A 422 -27.35 45.62 -7.83
C ASP A 422 -27.67 46.44 -6.54
N GLY A 423 -27.54 45.79 -5.37
CA GLY A 423 -27.78 46.41 -4.04
C GLY A 423 -29.23 46.37 -3.57
N LYS A 424 -30.17 45.80 -4.35
CA LYS A 424 -31.58 45.71 -3.96
C LYS A 424 -31.75 44.57 -2.90
N GLN A 425 -32.17 44.94 -1.70
CA GLN A 425 -32.50 43.99 -0.63
C GLN A 425 -33.70 43.10 -1.07
N LEU A 426 -33.58 41.82 -0.78
CA LEU A 426 -34.63 40.83 -0.94
C LEU A 426 -35.36 40.67 0.39
N ALA A 427 -36.68 40.59 0.32
CA ALA A 427 -37.52 40.48 1.53
C ALA A 427 -37.39 39.12 2.20
#